data_908198dc441cb2e501bc7770b37eedab
#
_entry.id   908198dc441cb2e501bc7770b37eedab
#
_cell.length_a   1.000
_cell.length_b   1.000
_cell.length_c   1.000
_cell.angle_alpha   90.00
_cell.angle_beta   90.00
_cell.angle_gamma   90.00
#
_symmetry.space_group_name_H-M   'P 1'
#
loop_
_entity.id
_entity.type
_entity.pdbx_description
1 polymer ?
#
loop_
_entity_poly.entity_id
_entity_poly.type
_entity_poly.pdbx_seq_one_letter_code
_entity_poly.pdbx_strand_id
1 'polypeptide(L)'
;VLDAATKAVFQSWGPGRYDAYFNHDGKNAPVLIPPAYGLRDVALETYTGEGPISYWNSYVAVTQMHGQGSFNDPRLGINIVAQPDRVTPKLPVLRDYQLTLEPPQPPAGSFDPIAAERGRVVFNGSGRCASCHIPPTYTDAPLLHAPAETGSDPVLAGRGTTGRYRTTPLRGAWQHPPYFHDGSAATLADVVAHYNTTLLLGLTAQQQADLVQFLKSL
;
A
#
# COMPACT_ATOMS: atom_id res chain seq x y z
N VAL A 1 -28.38 4.76 11.74
CA VAL A 1 -27.56 5.83 12.37
C VAL A 1 -26.49 5.14 13.20
N LEU A 2 -25.21 5.46 12.98
CA LEU A 2 -24.10 4.91 13.78
C LEU A 2 -24.24 5.36 15.24
N ASP A 3 -23.97 4.44 16.17
CA ASP A 3 -23.86 4.80 17.58
C ASP A 3 -22.66 5.72 17.85
N ALA A 4 -22.65 6.37 19.01
CA ALA A 4 -21.64 7.38 19.32
C ALA A 4 -20.23 6.79 19.44
N ALA A 5 -20.08 5.54 19.90
CA ALA A 5 -18.79 4.89 20.07
C ALA A 5 -18.18 4.54 18.70
N THR A 6 -18.96 3.93 17.82
CA THR A 6 -18.55 3.62 16.42
C THR A 6 -18.20 4.90 15.67
N LYS A 7 -18.97 5.97 15.84
CA LYS A 7 -18.66 7.28 15.24
C LYS A 7 -17.32 7.83 15.73
N ALA A 8 -17.04 7.74 17.02
CA ALA A 8 -15.77 8.19 17.60
C ALA A 8 -14.57 7.41 17.04
N VAL A 9 -14.71 6.08 16.84
CA VAL A 9 -13.68 5.26 16.20
C VAL A 9 -13.40 5.75 14.78
N PHE A 10 -14.42 5.92 13.94
CA PHE A 10 -14.23 6.40 12.57
C PHE A 10 -13.60 7.79 12.51
N GLN A 11 -13.99 8.67 13.42
CA GLN A 11 -13.39 10.01 13.52
C GLN A 11 -11.92 9.99 13.95
N SER A 12 -11.48 8.95 14.67
CA SER A 12 -10.09 8.81 15.10
C SER A 12 -9.13 8.42 13.97
N TRP A 13 -9.64 7.88 12.86
CA TRP A 13 -8.78 7.42 11.76
C TRP A 13 -8.07 8.55 11.01
N GLY A 14 -8.72 9.70 10.90
CA GLY A 14 -8.22 10.83 10.14
C GLY A 14 -8.33 10.66 8.63
N PRO A 15 -7.92 11.67 7.85
CA PRO A 15 -8.07 11.66 6.40
C PRO A 15 -7.17 10.61 5.74
N GLY A 16 -7.68 10.01 4.66
CA GLY A 16 -6.95 9.02 3.86
C GLY A 16 -6.73 7.66 4.53
N ARG A 17 -7.36 7.41 5.68
CA ARG A 17 -7.28 6.14 6.40
C ARG A 17 -8.61 5.42 6.42
N TYR A 18 -8.54 4.11 6.40
CA TYR A 18 -9.71 3.24 6.42
C TYR A 18 -9.37 1.88 7.04
N ASP A 19 -10.27 1.35 7.83
CA ASP A 19 -10.17 -0.01 8.35
C ASP A 19 -11.25 -0.89 7.71
N ALA A 20 -10.86 -1.68 6.73
CA ALA A 20 -11.77 -2.53 5.99
C ALA A 20 -12.36 -3.67 6.83
N TYR A 21 -11.67 -4.08 7.88
CA TYR A 21 -12.08 -5.23 8.71
C TYR A 21 -12.82 -4.84 9.98
N PHE A 22 -12.84 -3.56 10.35
CA PHE A 22 -13.43 -3.11 11.62
C PHE A 22 -14.86 -3.60 11.84
N ASN A 23 -15.70 -3.59 10.79
CA ASN A 23 -17.08 -4.06 10.86
C ASN A 23 -17.22 -5.57 11.07
N HIS A 24 -16.13 -6.34 10.95
CA HIS A 24 -16.14 -7.80 11.05
C HIS A 24 -15.47 -8.30 12.33
N ASP A 25 -14.34 -7.70 12.71
CA ASP A 25 -13.56 -8.18 13.86
C ASP A 25 -13.55 -7.20 15.04
N GLY A 26 -14.09 -5.99 14.87
CA GLY A 26 -14.17 -4.96 15.92
C GLY A 26 -12.80 -4.38 16.33
N LYS A 27 -11.71 -4.74 15.65
CA LYS A 27 -10.38 -4.22 15.95
C LYS A 27 -10.17 -2.89 15.23
N ASN A 28 -9.69 -1.88 15.95
CA ASN A 28 -9.38 -0.57 15.38
C ASN A 28 -7.92 -0.53 14.91
N ALA A 29 -7.67 -0.77 13.64
CA ALA A 29 -6.35 -0.72 13.03
C ALA A 29 -6.45 -0.18 11.58
N PRO A 30 -6.72 1.12 11.42
CA PRO A 30 -6.88 1.74 10.11
C PRO A 30 -5.57 1.77 9.35
N VAL A 31 -5.65 1.59 8.04
CA VAL A 31 -4.53 1.67 7.12
C VAL A 31 -4.71 2.84 6.15
N LEU A 32 -3.63 3.31 5.57
CA LEU A 32 -3.68 4.28 4.48
C LEU A 32 -4.33 3.65 3.25
N ILE A 33 -5.21 4.39 2.60
CA ILE A 33 -5.77 3.99 1.32
C ILE A 33 -4.64 4.09 0.29
N PRO A 34 -4.20 2.96 -0.32
CA PRO A 34 -3.11 2.99 -1.27
C PRO A 34 -3.53 3.68 -2.57
N PRO A 35 -2.57 4.27 -3.31
CA PRO A 35 -2.85 4.81 -4.64
C PRO A 35 -3.25 3.69 -5.61
N ALA A 36 -4.17 4.00 -6.51
CA ALA A 36 -4.63 3.06 -7.55
C ALA A 36 -3.86 3.21 -8.87
N TYR A 37 -2.72 3.89 -8.89
CA TYR A 37 -1.87 4.05 -10.08
C TYR A 37 -0.60 3.19 -9.99
N GLY A 38 0.08 3.00 -11.12
CA GLY A 38 1.35 2.26 -11.18
C GLY A 38 1.21 0.76 -10.89
N LEU A 39 0.00 0.22 -11.04
CA LEU A 39 -0.31 -1.19 -10.75
C LEU A 39 -0.18 -2.09 -11.98
N ARG A 40 0.08 -1.54 -13.16
CA ARG A 40 0.34 -2.33 -14.37
C ARG A 40 1.56 -3.21 -14.13
N ASP A 41 1.43 -4.47 -14.49
CA ASP A 41 2.47 -5.50 -14.34
C ASP A 41 2.85 -5.81 -12.87
N VAL A 42 2.05 -5.34 -11.92
CA VAL A 42 2.21 -5.67 -10.50
C VAL A 42 1.27 -6.83 -10.15
N ALA A 43 1.84 -7.97 -9.81
CA ALA A 43 1.07 -9.07 -9.26
C ALA A 43 0.65 -8.74 -7.81
N LEU A 44 -0.55 -9.16 -7.40
CA LEU A 44 -1.04 -8.94 -6.03
C LEU A 44 -1.09 -7.45 -5.64
N GLU A 45 -2.08 -6.72 -6.15
CA GLU A 45 -2.17 -5.26 -6.07
C GLU A 45 -2.49 -4.71 -4.66
N THR A 46 -2.76 -5.56 -3.67
CA THR A 46 -3.09 -5.17 -2.29
C THR A 46 -1.90 -5.30 -1.33
N TYR A 47 -1.91 -4.59 -0.19
CA TYR A 47 -0.82 -4.62 0.79
C TYR A 47 -0.47 -6.03 1.28
N THR A 48 -1.47 -6.85 1.56
CA THR A 48 -1.31 -8.20 2.11
C THR A 48 -1.20 -9.28 1.03
N GLY A 49 -1.22 -8.88 -0.26
CA GLY A 49 -1.12 -9.82 -1.36
C GLY A 49 -2.29 -10.79 -1.49
N GLU A 50 -3.48 -10.45 -0.98
CA GLU A 50 -4.65 -11.34 -0.96
C GLU A 50 -5.39 -11.44 -2.30
N GLY A 51 -4.84 -10.91 -3.37
CA GLY A 51 -5.41 -11.00 -4.70
C GLY A 51 -5.46 -9.67 -5.43
N PRO A 52 -6.25 -9.62 -6.52
CA PRO A 52 -6.35 -8.44 -7.35
C PRO A 52 -7.17 -7.34 -6.66
N ILE A 53 -6.96 -6.09 -7.11
CA ILE A 53 -7.73 -4.93 -6.65
C ILE A 53 -9.25 -5.11 -6.82
N SER A 54 -9.68 -5.95 -7.77
CA SER A 54 -11.10 -6.29 -7.96
C SER A 54 -11.74 -6.92 -6.74
N TYR A 55 -11.00 -7.67 -5.93
CA TYR A 55 -11.51 -8.21 -4.68
C TYR A 55 -11.96 -7.08 -3.74
N TRP A 56 -11.08 -6.09 -3.52
CA TRP A 56 -11.40 -4.94 -2.69
C TRP A 56 -12.45 -4.02 -3.30
N ASN A 57 -12.44 -3.84 -4.62
CA ASN A 57 -13.50 -3.11 -5.32
C ASN A 57 -14.87 -3.74 -5.09
N SER A 58 -14.96 -5.08 -5.18
CA SER A 58 -16.19 -5.82 -4.90
C SER A 58 -16.60 -5.70 -3.45
N TYR A 59 -15.67 -5.96 -2.53
CA TYR A 59 -15.89 -5.86 -1.09
C TYR A 59 -16.48 -4.50 -0.72
N VAL A 60 -15.80 -3.41 -1.09
CA VAL A 60 -16.25 -2.05 -0.77
C VAL A 60 -17.59 -1.74 -1.43
N ALA A 61 -17.76 -2.06 -2.71
CA ALA A 61 -19.00 -1.76 -3.43
C ALA A 61 -20.23 -2.46 -2.81
N VAL A 62 -20.08 -3.72 -2.38
CA VAL A 62 -21.20 -4.51 -1.88
C VAL A 62 -21.42 -4.30 -0.38
N THR A 63 -20.36 -4.39 0.43
CA THR A 63 -20.49 -4.40 1.89
C THR A 63 -20.49 -3.01 2.52
N GLN A 64 -19.81 -2.04 1.90
CA GLN A 64 -19.64 -0.69 2.47
C GLN A 64 -20.56 0.33 1.78
N MET A 65 -20.72 0.22 0.47
CA MET A 65 -21.53 1.15 -0.33
C MET A 65 -22.94 0.62 -0.62
N HIS A 66 -23.29 -0.57 -0.12
CA HIS A 66 -24.59 -1.22 -0.33
C HIS A 66 -24.98 -1.37 -1.82
N GLY A 67 -23.99 -1.59 -2.68
CA GLY A 67 -24.23 -1.85 -4.10
C GLY A 67 -24.99 -3.15 -4.32
N GLN A 68 -25.86 -3.19 -5.32
CA GLN A 68 -26.57 -4.38 -5.71
C GLN A 68 -25.62 -5.37 -6.41
N GLY A 69 -24.84 -6.09 -5.63
CA GLY A 69 -23.83 -7.05 -6.08
C GLY A 69 -23.72 -8.27 -5.19
N SER A 70 -23.01 -9.28 -5.68
CA SER A 70 -22.70 -10.46 -4.92
C SER A 70 -21.27 -10.40 -4.39
N PHE A 71 -21.08 -10.80 -3.13
CA PHE A 71 -19.75 -10.91 -2.52
C PHE A 71 -19.76 -12.07 -1.52
N ASN A 72 -18.83 -12.98 -1.68
CA ASN A 72 -18.66 -14.11 -0.78
C ASN A 72 -17.21 -14.20 -0.30
N ASP A 73 -17.00 -14.11 1.01
CA ASP A 73 -15.75 -14.44 1.66
C ASP A 73 -16.02 -15.17 2.98
N PRO A 74 -15.83 -16.49 3.01
CA PRO A 74 -16.07 -17.30 4.22
C PRO A 74 -15.18 -16.90 5.40
N ARG A 75 -14.00 -16.32 5.16
CA ARG A 75 -13.08 -15.85 6.22
C ARG A 75 -13.66 -14.68 7.01
N LEU A 76 -14.44 -13.85 6.31
CA LEU A 76 -15.16 -12.72 6.90
C LEU A 76 -16.58 -13.06 7.32
N GLY A 77 -17.03 -14.30 7.11
CA GLY A 77 -18.40 -14.71 7.36
C GLY A 77 -19.42 -14.04 6.43
N ILE A 78 -18.99 -13.57 5.25
CA ILE A 78 -19.84 -12.83 4.31
C ILE A 78 -20.30 -13.75 3.19
N ASN A 79 -21.63 -13.80 2.97
CA ASN A 79 -22.24 -14.41 1.81
C ASN A 79 -23.43 -13.58 1.36
N ILE A 80 -23.18 -12.64 0.46
CA ILE A 80 -24.19 -11.74 -0.11
C ILE A 80 -24.42 -12.16 -1.55
N VAL A 81 -25.68 -12.40 -1.91
CA VAL A 81 -26.10 -12.75 -3.27
C VAL A 81 -27.17 -11.76 -3.72
N ALA A 82 -26.90 -11.05 -4.80
CA ALA A 82 -27.85 -10.12 -5.43
C ALA A 82 -28.34 -10.64 -6.79
N GLN A 83 -29.62 -10.46 -7.04
CA GLN A 83 -30.25 -10.79 -8.33
C GLN A 83 -31.08 -9.58 -8.81
N PRO A 84 -30.75 -8.94 -9.94
CA PRO A 84 -29.53 -9.17 -10.72
C PRO A 84 -28.28 -8.62 -10.01
N ASP A 85 -27.13 -9.26 -10.22
CA ASP A 85 -25.85 -8.69 -9.79
C ASP A 85 -25.44 -7.56 -10.74
N ARG A 86 -25.30 -6.36 -10.20
CA ARG A 86 -24.93 -5.14 -10.96
C ARG A 86 -23.51 -4.64 -10.65
N VAL A 87 -22.79 -5.32 -9.77
CA VAL A 87 -21.40 -4.98 -9.38
C VAL A 87 -20.41 -5.87 -10.11
N THR A 88 -20.51 -7.19 -9.94
CA THR A 88 -19.52 -8.14 -10.46
C THR A 88 -19.23 -7.98 -11.96
N PRO A 89 -20.23 -7.75 -12.85
CA PRO A 89 -19.94 -7.59 -14.28
C PRO A 89 -19.11 -6.34 -14.64
N LYS A 90 -18.99 -5.38 -13.72
CA LYS A 90 -18.22 -4.13 -13.93
C LYS A 90 -16.79 -4.22 -13.43
N LEU A 91 -16.47 -5.19 -12.58
CA LEU A 91 -15.17 -5.28 -11.93
C LEU A 91 -14.00 -5.48 -12.92
N PRO A 92 -14.11 -6.30 -13.99
CA PRO A 92 -13.04 -6.44 -14.97
C PRO A 92 -12.70 -5.11 -15.64
N VAL A 93 -13.69 -4.39 -16.13
CA VAL A 93 -13.50 -3.10 -16.80
C VAL A 93 -12.94 -2.04 -15.85
N LEU A 94 -13.40 -2.02 -14.59
CA LEU A 94 -12.85 -1.12 -13.57
C LEU A 94 -11.37 -1.45 -13.29
N ARG A 95 -11.03 -2.71 -13.17
CA ARG A 95 -9.64 -3.14 -12.98
C ARG A 95 -8.77 -2.75 -14.17
N ASP A 96 -9.23 -3.01 -15.39
CA ASP A 96 -8.50 -2.63 -16.61
C ASP A 96 -8.23 -1.12 -16.63
N TYR A 97 -9.24 -0.31 -16.28
CA TYR A 97 -9.06 1.14 -16.15
C TYR A 97 -8.00 1.48 -15.07
N GLN A 98 -8.09 0.91 -13.88
CA GLN A 98 -7.11 1.16 -12.80
C GLN A 98 -5.69 0.79 -13.21
N LEU A 99 -5.50 -0.28 -13.98
CA LEU A 99 -4.19 -0.68 -14.50
C LEU A 99 -3.65 0.25 -15.59
N THR A 100 -4.48 1.12 -16.18
CA THR A 100 -4.00 2.17 -17.12
C THR A 100 -3.49 3.43 -16.43
N LEU A 101 -3.75 3.59 -15.13
CA LEU A 101 -3.35 4.77 -14.39
C LEU A 101 -1.84 4.76 -14.15
N GLU A 102 -1.14 5.65 -14.84
CA GLU A 102 0.29 5.82 -14.67
C GLU A 102 0.60 6.68 -13.44
N PRO A 103 1.70 6.40 -12.71
CA PRO A 103 2.13 7.27 -11.62
C PRO A 103 2.52 8.64 -12.17
N PRO A 104 2.14 9.72 -11.48
CA PRO A 104 2.50 11.05 -11.91
C PRO A 104 4.01 11.28 -11.83
N GLN A 105 4.53 12.06 -12.75
CA GLN A 105 5.93 12.46 -12.73
C GLN A 105 6.17 13.49 -11.62
N PRO A 106 7.32 13.45 -10.93
CA PRO A 106 7.64 14.43 -9.92
C PRO A 106 7.73 15.84 -10.54
N PRO A 107 7.25 16.89 -9.84
CA PRO A 107 7.33 18.25 -10.34
C PRO A 107 8.77 18.68 -10.61
N ALA A 108 8.97 19.51 -11.64
CA ALA A 108 10.28 20.07 -11.95
C ALA A 108 10.87 20.78 -10.72
N GLY A 109 12.11 20.47 -10.37
CA GLY A 109 12.80 21.05 -9.22
C GLY A 109 12.39 20.49 -7.84
N SER A 110 11.55 19.46 -7.78
CA SER A 110 11.14 18.83 -6.50
C SER A 110 12.22 17.94 -5.88
N PHE A 111 13.28 17.62 -6.61
CA PHE A 111 14.44 16.87 -6.16
C PHE A 111 15.72 17.35 -6.85
N ASP A 112 16.88 17.05 -6.23
CA ASP A 112 18.20 17.28 -6.82
C ASP A 112 18.60 16.08 -7.71
N PRO A 113 18.71 16.23 -9.03
CA PRO A 113 19.01 15.12 -9.93
C PRO A 113 20.41 14.53 -9.72
N ILE A 114 21.39 15.31 -9.28
CA ILE A 114 22.75 14.82 -9.00
C ILE A 114 22.75 13.98 -7.74
N ALA A 115 22.08 14.43 -6.69
CA ALA A 115 21.91 13.68 -5.47
C ALA A 115 21.05 12.43 -5.70
N ALA A 116 20.01 12.51 -6.54
CA ALA A 116 19.19 11.36 -6.91
C ALA A 116 20.00 10.26 -7.61
N GLU A 117 20.93 10.63 -8.50
CA GLU A 117 21.81 9.64 -9.15
C GLU A 117 22.75 8.97 -8.14
N ARG A 118 23.31 9.70 -7.17
CA ARG A 118 24.06 9.07 -6.07
C ARG A 118 23.16 8.17 -5.22
N GLY A 119 21.90 8.60 -4.96
CA GLY A 119 20.89 7.82 -4.26
C GLY A 119 20.53 6.53 -4.98
N ARG A 120 20.49 6.54 -6.32
CA ARG A 120 20.28 5.33 -7.15
C ARG A 120 21.41 4.32 -6.92
N VAL A 121 22.64 4.77 -6.79
CA VAL A 121 23.78 3.88 -6.47
C VAL A 121 23.62 3.29 -5.07
N VAL A 122 23.22 4.09 -4.08
CA VAL A 122 22.93 3.60 -2.73
C VAL A 122 21.78 2.58 -2.75
N PHE A 123 20.70 2.88 -3.46
CA PHE A 123 19.52 2.01 -3.59
C PHE A 123 19.88 0.61 -4.11
N ASN A 124 20.72 0.55 -5.14
CA ASN A 124 21.15 -0.71 -5.77
C ASN A 124 22.32 -1.39 -5.02
N GLY A 125 23.02 -0.67 -4.15
CA GLY A 125 24.22 -1.14 -3.46
C GLY A 125 24.00 -1.26 -1.95
N SER A 126 24.66 -0.37 -1.18
CA SER A 126 24.68 -0.43 0.29
C SER A 126 23.30 -0.34 0.96
N GLY A 127 22.33 0.29 0.30
CA GLY A 127 20.94 0.35 0.78
C GLY A 127 20.16 -0.94 0.61
N ARG A 128 20.61 -1.85 -0.25
CA ARG A 128 19.97 -3.14 -0.56
C ARG A 128 18.48 -3.06 -0.94
N CYS A 129 17.98 -1.88 -1.29
CA CYS A 129 16.56 -1.65 -1.57
C CYS A 129 16.10 -2.43 -2.81
N ALA A 130 16.96 -2.53 -3.83
CA ALA A 130 16.68 -3.26 -5.06
C ALA A 130 16.54 -4.78 -4.90
N SER A 131 16.83 -5.34 -3.70
CA SER A 131 16.58 -6.76 -3.43
C SER A 131 15.08 -7.11 -3.39
N CYS A 132 14.25 -6.15 -3.00
CA CYS A 132 12.78 -6.28 -2.97
C CYS A 132 12.11 -5.30 -3.96
N HIS A 133 12.61 -4.08 -4.05
CA HIS A 133 12.09 -3.06 -4.97
C HIS A 133 12.75 -3.16 -6.35
N ILE A 134 12.40 -4.19 -7.13
CA ILE A 134 13.02 -4.51 -8.42
C ILE A 134 12.44 -3.63 -9.54
N PRO A 135 13.27 -2.86 -10.29
CA PRO A 135 12.80 -2.12 -11.45
C PRO A 135 12.23 -3.03 -12.56
N PRO A 136 11.32 -2.54 -13.41
CA PRO A 136 10.82 -1.17 -13.52
C PRO A 136 9.64 -0.83 -12.59
N THR A 137 9.00 -1.82 -12.00
CA THR A 137 7.82 -1.65 -11.12
C THR A 137 8.21 -1.33 -9.67
N TYR A 138 9.47 -1.54 -9.31
CA TYR A 138 10.00 -1.37 -7.96
C TYR A 138 9.24 -2.21 -6.93
N THR A 139 8.96 -3.46 -7.29
CA THR A 139 8.40 -4.50 -6.43
C THR A 139 8.89 -5.86 -6.90
N ASP A 140 8.96 -6.82 -6.01
CA ASP A 140 9.24 -8.23 -6.28
C ASP A 140 7.97 -9.10 -6.21
N ALA A 141 6.79 -8.48 -6.14
CA ALA A 141 5.53 -9.23 -6.19
C ALA A 141 5.50 -10.18 -7.41
N PRO A 142 5.13 -11.44 -7.22
CA PRO A 142 4.25 -11.96 -6.15
C PRO A 142 4.94 -12.45 -4.88
N LEU A 143 6.21 -12.17 -4.63
CA LEU A 143 6.83 -12.50 -3.34
C LEU A 143 6.19 -11.71 -2.21
N LEU A 144 6.07 -12.35 -1.04
CA LEU A 144 5.49 -11.76 0.16
C LEU A 144 6.47 -11.89 1.33
N HIS A 145 6.62 -10.83 2.09
CA HIS A 145 7.55 -10.69 3.19
C HIS A 145 6.86 -10.74 4.54
N ALA A 146 7.44 -11.45 5.51
CA ALA A 146 6.96 -11.40 6.88
C ALA A 146 7.21 -10.00 7.47
N PRO A 147 6.31 -9.48 8.32
CA PRO A 147 6.47 -8.16 8.94
C PRO A 147 7.85 -7.97 9.61
N ALA A 148 8.36 -9.02 10.26
CA ALA A 148 9.66 -8.98 10.93
C ALA A 148 10.85 -8.79 9.97
N GLU A 149 10.73 -9.16 8.70
CA GLU A 149 11.80 -8.99 7.70
C GLU A 149 12.09 -7.51 7.41
N THR A 150 11.08 -6.67 7.55
CA THR A 150 11.14 -5.23 7.23
C THR A 150 10.88 -4.33 8.43
N GLY A 151 10.60 -4.90 9.61
CA GLY A 151 10.20 -4.16 10.80
C GLY A 151 8.83 -3.49 10.67
N SER A 152 7.96 -4.01 9.79
CA SER A 152 6.61 -3.49 9.60
C SER A 152 5.68 -3.92 10.72
N ASP A 153 4.66 -3.10 11.01
CA ASP A 153 3.60 -3.46 11.96
C ASP A 153 2.89 -4.76 11.50
N PRO A 154 2.72 -5.75 12.38
CA PRO A 154 2.15 -7.05 11.99
C PRO A 154 0.62 -7.09 11.99
N VAL A 155 -0.07 -6.05 12.47
CA VAL A 155 -1.52 -6.11 12.77
C VAL A 155 -2.34 -6.36 11.51
N LEU A 156 -2.11 -5.61 10.42
CA LEU A 156 -2.85 -5.80 9.18
C LEU A 156 -2.53 -7.15 8.54
N ALA A 157 -1.24 -7.54 8.47
CA ALA A 157 -0.84 -8.85 7.94
C ALA A 157 -1.50 -10.00 8.70
N GLY A 158 -1.56 -9.90 10.04
CA GLY A 158 -2.20 -10.91 10.89
C GLY A 158 -3.72 -11.00 10.75
N ARG A 159 -4.36 -10.00 10.15
CA ARG A 159 -5.80 -10.02 9.80
C ARG A 159 -6.05 -10.59 8.40
N GLY A 160 -5.01 -10.63 7.56
CA GLY A 160 -5.04 -11.24 6.23
C GLY A 160 -4.78 -12.75 6.27
N THR A 161 -4.96 -13.40 5.11
CA THR A 161 -4.75 -14.86 4.98
C THR A 161 -3.29 -15.25 4.89
N THR A 162 -2.43 -14.35 4.44
CA THR A 162 -1.03 -14.64 4.16
C THR A 162 -0.13 -14.45 5.38
N GLY A 163 -0.55 -13.61 6.33
CA GLY A 163 0.30 -13.15 7.44
C GLY A 163 1.50 -12.32 6.98
N ARG A 164 1.49 -11.84 5.73
CA ARG A 164 2.63 -11.21 5.06
C ARG A 164 2.24 -9.95 4.33
N TYR A 165 3.24 -9.17 3.91
CA TYR A 165 3.09 -7.98 3.08
C TYR A 165 3.73 -8.16 1.71
N ARG A 166 3.11 -7.57 0.70
CA ARG A 166 3.72 -7.33 -0.61
C ARG A 166 4.69 -6.15 -0.52
N THR A 167 5.80 -6.22 -1.25
CA THR A 167 6.65 -5.04 -1.50
C THR A 167 5.86 -4.00 -2.28
N THR A 168 5.68 -2.80 -1.72
CA THR A 168 4.94 -1.72 -2.37
C THR A 168 5.73 -1.13 -3.54
N PRO A 169 5.14 -0.98 -4.75
CA PRO A 169 5.75 -0.24 -5.85
C PRO A 169 6.11 1.18 -5.44
N LEU A 170 7.25 1.70 -5.90
CA LEU A 170 7.73 3.02 -5.45
C LEU A 170 7.47 4.16 -6.44
N ARG A 171 7.03 3.88 -7.67
CA ARG A 171 6.74 4.93 -8.64
C ARG A 171 5.61 5.84 -8.13
N GLY A 172 5.86 7.15 -8.10
CA GLY A 172 4.92 8.14 -7.56
C GLY A 172 4.89 8.22 -6.03
N ALA A 173 5.77 7.53 -5.31
CA ALA A 173 5.81 7.57 -3.84
C ALA A 173 6.03 8.98 -3.26
N TRP A 174 6.68 9.87 -4.00
CA TRP A 174 6.99 11.24 -3.58
C TRP A 174 5.75 12.04 -3.13
N GLN A 175 4.56 11.73 -3.64
CA GLN A 175 3.32 12.48 -3.36
C GLN A 175 2.41 11.84 -2.30
N HIS A 176 2.83 10.75 -1.67
CA HIS A 176 1.99 9.95 -0.78
C HIS A 176 2.42 9.90 0.69
N PRO A 177 2.87 11.01 1.30
CA PRO A 177 3.03 11.02 2.74
C PRO A 177 1.65 10.94 3.45
N PRO A 178 1.57 10.32 4.64
CA PRO A 178 2.62 9.54 5.31
C PRO A 178 2.85 8.17 4.66
N TYR A 179 3.91 7.48 5.08
CA TYR A 179 4.36 6.22 4.48
C TYR A 179 4.13 5.03 5.41
N PHE A 180 4.40 3.83 4.88
CA PHE A 180 3.98 2.53 5.36
C PHE A 180 2.45 2.37 5.30
N HIS A 181 1.96 1.14 5.48
CA HIS A 181 0.52 0.87 5.41
C HIS A 181 -0.28 1.54 6.54
N ASP A 182 0.36 1.78 7.68
CA ASP A 182 -0.22 2.42 8.88
C ASP A 182 0.04 3.93 8.97
N GLY A 183 0.87 4.48 8.08
CA GLY A 183 1.26 5.89 8.08
C GLY A 183 2.23 6.27 9.19
N SER A 184 2.99 5.32 9.73
CA SER A 184 3.93 5.55 10.85
C SER A 184 5.15 6.39 10.47
N ALA A 185 5.51 6.48 9.20
CA ALA A 185 6.58 7.36 8.72
C ALA A 185 6.00 8.60 8.05
N ALA A 186 6.26 9.79 8.60
CA ALA A 186 5.72 11.04 8.09
C ALA A 186 6.36 11.47 6.77
N THR A 187 7.64 11.13 6.56
CA THR A 187 8.44 11.56 5.41
C THR A 187 9.24 10.40 4.80
N LEU A 188 9.73 10.58 3.56
CA LEU A 188 10.68 9.63 2.96
C LEU A 188 11.99 9.51 3.75
N ALA A 189 12.39 10.56 4.48
CA ALA A 189 13.54 10.49 5.37
C ALA A 189 13.30 9.52 6.53
N ASP A 190 12.09 9.53 7.10
CA ASP A 190 11.71 8.58 8.17
C ASP A 190 11.70 7.14 7.64
N VAL A 191 11.23 6.92 6.41
CA VAL A 191 11.27 5.60 5.74
C VAL A 191 12.72 5.11 5.61
N VAL A 192 13.62 5.97 5.12
CA VAL A 192 15.04 5.61 4.94
C VAL A 192 15.70 5.34 6.29
N ALA A 193 15.43 6.17 7.31
CA ALA A 193 15.94 5.99 8.66
C ALA A 193 15.45 4.68 9.30
N HIS A 194 14.16 4.35 9.11
CA HIS A 194 13.58 3.09 9.57
C HIS A 194 14.35 1.89 8.99
N TYR A 195 14.51 1.81 7.67
CA TYR A 195 15.22 0.69 7.05
C TYR A 195 16.71 0.68 7.39
N ASN A 196 17.35 1.84 7.50
CA ASN A 196 18.75 1.93 7.91
C ASN A 196 18.97 1.31 9.29
N THR A 197 18.03 1.55 10.23
CA THR A 197 18.07 1.00 11.58
C THR A 197 17.69 -0.47 11.61
N THR A 198 16.54 -0.81 11.03
CA THR A 198 15.96 -2.16 11.10
C THR A 198 16.82 -3.20 10.40
N LEU A 199 17.39 -2.86 9.24
CA LEU A 199 18.20 -3.77 8.43
C LEU A 199 19.71 -3.61 8.70
N LEU A 200 20.10 -2.76 9.66
CA LEU A 200 21.50 -2.49 10.02
C LEU A 200 22.37 -2.15 8.81
N LEU A 201 21.89 -1.22 7.96
CA LEU A 201 22.53 -0.93 6.67
C LEU A 201 23.82 -0.11 6.84
N GLY A 202 23.97 0.64 7.92
CA GLY A 202 25.13 1.47 8.18
C GLY A 202 25.29 2.66 7.21
N LEU A 203 24.18 3.15 6.64
CA LEU A 203 24.22 4.27 5.70
C LEU A 203 24.61 5.57 6.43
N THR A 204 25.55 6.31 5.85
CA THR A 204 25.90 7.66 6.31
C THR A 204 24.73 8.64 6.12
N ALA A 205 24.75 9.76 6.83
CA ALA A 205 23.74 10.82 6.67
C ALA A 205 23.64 11.31 5.21
N GLN A 206 24.77 11.43 4.49
CA GLN A 206 24.77 11.82 3.09
C GLN A 206 24.11 10.77 2.20
N GLN A 207 24.40 9.48 2.41
CA GLN A 207 23.78 8.39 1.65
C GLN A 207 22.27 8.33 1.88
N GLN A 208 21.82 8.55 3.10
CA GLN A 208 20.39 8.61 3.42
C GLN A 208 19.73 9.81 2.72
N ALA A 209 20.34 10.99 2.72
CA ALA A 209 19.84 12.18 2.03
C ALA A 209 19.78 11.96 0.51
N ASP A 210 20.82 11.41 -0.11
CA ASP A 210 20.87 11.09 -1.52
C ASP A 210 19.79 10.07 -1.91
N LEU A 211 19.59 9.02 -1.07
CA LEU A 211 18.54 8.02 -1.27
C LEU A 211 17.13 8.64 -1.25
N VAL A 212 16.87 9.60 -0.36
CA VAL A 212 15.62 10.38 -0.34
C VAL A 212 15.41 11.13 -1.66
N GLN A 213 16.47 11.73 -2.25
CA GLN A 213 16.35 12.40 -3.54
C GLN A 213 16.03 11.42 -4.68
N PHE A 214 16.61 10.22 -4.65
CA PHE A 214 16.28 9.17 -5.59
C PHE A 214 14.79 8.73 -5.46
N LEU A 215 14.32 8.49 -4.25
CA LEU A 215 12.91 8.12 -4.03
C LEU A 215 11.94 9.21 -4.49
N LYS A 216 12.32 10.49 -4.36
CA LYS A 216 11.54 11.61 -4.90
C LYS A 216 11.54 11.68 -6.43
N SER A 217 12.50 11.05 -7.09
CA SER A 217 12.61 11.05 -8.55
C SER A 217 11.80 9.95 -9.23
N LEU A 218 11.26 8.99 -8.44
CA LEU A 218 10.44 7.90 -8.91
C LEU A 218 8.97 8.32 -9.00
#